data_360e6dfa7a2f1cc78cc6f817124d43e7
#
_entry.id   360e6dfa7a2f1cc78cc6f817124d43e7
#
_cell.length_a   1.000
_cell.length_b   1.000
_cell.length_c   1.000
_cell.angle_alpha   90.00
_cell.angle_beta   90.00
_cell.angle_gamma   90.00
#
_symmetry.space_group_name_H-M   'P 1'
#
loop_
_entity.id
_entity.type
_entity.pdbx_description
1 polymer ?
#
loop_
_entity_poly.entity_id
_entity_poly.type
_entity_poly.pdbx_seq_one_letter_code
_entity_poly.pdbx_strand_id
1 'polypeptide(L)'
;MTPLEAGETLALALLAAHVVLGFIAAVLVSANRRPSAAIAWVLTIVFIPFLGAIVFLLVGRGRLPARRRQQQRAMNALLLENTAPAALPPDAVLEPGWLSSITRMNSELGALPLVGGNAVRIIEGYTESFDAMITAIDAARLRVHVEFYIAVLDDSTRPLFEALTRAAARGVDVRVLADHLSGFLYPHRTTTQRFLADAGVQWFAMLPLRPFRGQWQRPDMRNHRKLVVVDGAVAFTGSQNLIDETYLKPANIARGLHWVELMIEIVGPAARELDAVFITDWAAESGEVLPFVAPGDPTSGTIALQTVPSGPSFDNDNNLKLFAALIHKAERRISITSPYFVPDESIQLALVTAAARGLEIELFVSEIGDQKLVFHAQRSYYEALLRAGVAIHLYKAPAVLHSKHFTIDDDIAVVGSSNMDIRSFSLNAEVSMLVHSREFVERMRGVENRYRARSEQLQLGDWLRRPVGEKTWDNLARLTSSLQ
;
A
#
# COMPACT_ATOMS: atom_id res chain seq x y z
N MET A 1 14.99 -46.36 37.43
CA MET A 1 13.93 -45.37 37.13
C MET A 1 12.73 -46.13 36.60
N THR A 2 11.62 -46.09 37.30
CA THR A 2 10.41 -46.72 36.83
C THR A 2 9.84 -45.89 35.64
N PRO A 3 9.01 -46.45 34.75
CA PRO A 3 8.37 -45.71 33.70
C PRO A 3 7.56 -44.49 34.19
N LEU A 4 7.05 -44.53 35.41
CA LEU A 4 6.36 -43.39 36.07
C LEU A 4 7.32 -42.26 36.43
N GLU A 5 8.44 -42.60 37.07
CA GLU A 5 9.48 -41.60 37.43
C GLU A 5 10.11 -40.95 36.19
N ALA A 6 10.25 -41.66 35.09
CA ALA A 6 10.68 -41.11 33.82
C ALA A 6 9.65 -40.15 33.22
N GLY A 7 8.34 -40.44 33.37
CA GLY A 7 7.26 -39.58 32.92
C GLY A 7 7.16 -38.26 33.71
N GLU A 8 7.27 -38.33 35.05
CA GLU A 8 7.28 -37.15 35.92
C GLU A 8 8.51 -36.25 35.67
N THR A 9 9.67 -36.86 35.48
CA THR A 9 10.90 -36.11 35.19
C THR A 9 10.81 -35.38 33.86
N LEU A 10 10.23 -36.01 32.84
CA LEU A 10 9.99 -35.43 31.53
C LEU A 10 8.98 -34.24 31.63
N ALA A 11 7.89 -34.43 32.38
CA ALA A 11 6.88 -33.40 32.56
C ALA A 11 7.45 -32.15 33.26
N LEU A 12 8.28 -32.35 34.30
CA LEU A 12 8.96 -31.27 35.00
C LEU A 12 9.99 -30.55 34.12
N ALA A 13 10.73 -31.29 33.31
CA ALA A 13 11.66 -30.70 32.33
C ALA A 13 10.95 -29.88 31.27
N LEU A 14 9.82 -30.36 30.75
CA LEU A 14 9.01 -29.61 29.79
C LEU A 14 8.40 -28.35 30.41
N LEU A 15 7.93 -28.43 31.65
CA LEU A 15 7.42 -27.27 32.38
C LEU A 15 8.52 -26.22 32.62
N ALA A 16 9.71 -26.66 33.05
CA ALA A 16 10.85 -25.76 33.24
C ALA A 16 11.26 -25.10 31.92
N ALA A 17 11.35 -25.88 30.83
CA ALA A 17 11.65 -25.36 29.50
C ALA A 17 10.58 -24.35 29.04
N HIS A 18 9.31 -24.59 29.34
CA HIS A 18 8.21 -23.69 29.02
C HIS A 18 8.31 -22.37 29.79
N VAL A 19 8.59 -22.40 31.10
CA VAL A 19 8.77 -21.19 31.91
C VAL A 19 9.96 -20.37 31.41
N VAL A 20 11.10 -21.02 31.11
CA VAL A 20 12.28 -20.37 30.55
C VAL A 20 11.97 -19.75 29.19
N LEU A 21 11.26 -20.47 28.31
CA LEU A 21 10.83 -19.95 27.00
C LEU A 21 9.91 -18.72 27.15
N GLY A 22 8.97 -18.76 28.10
CA GLY A 22 8.09 -17.63 28.41
C GLY A 22 8.86 -16.40 28.89
N PHE A 23 9.85 -16.60 29.75
CA PHE A 23 10.72 -15.50 30.23
C PHE A 23 11.59 -14.91 29.10
N ILE A 24 12.22 -15.76 28.31
CA ILE A 24 12.99 -15.33 27.12
C ILE A 24 12.09 -14.58 26.15
N ALA A 25 10.88 -15.08 25.92
CA ALA A 25 9.90 -14.42 25.07
C ALA A 25 9.52 -13.03 25.62
N ALA A 26 9.25 -12.93 26.93
CA ALA A 26 8.92 -11.65 27.56
C ALA A 26 10.03 -10.60 27.36
N VAL A 27 11.29 -10.99 27.47
CA VAL A 27 12.45 -10.10 27.29
C VAL A 27 12.68 -9.75 25.81
N LEU A 28 12.69 -10.75 24.91
CA LEU A 28 13.03 -10.54 23.50
C LEU A 28 11.88 -9.90 22.71
N VAL A 29 10.62 -10.25 23.07
CA VAL A 29 9.43 -9.77 22.36
C VAL A 29 9.09 -8.34 22.78
N SER A 30 9.32 -7.94 24.03
CA SER A 30 9.00 -6.59 24.50
C SER A 30 9.91 -5.50 23.93
N ALA A 31 11.12 -5.86 23.47
CA ALA A 31 12.07 -4.90 22.95
C ALA A 31 11.59 -4.24 21.65
N ASN A 32 11.47 -2.90 21.65
CA ASN A 32 11.16 -2.07 20.47
C ASN A 32 9.81 -2.41 19.77
N ARG A 33 8.78 -2.76 20.54
CA ARG A 33 7.44 -3.07 20.03
C ARG A 33 6.37 -2.25 20.73
N ARG A 34 5.23 -2.09 20.06
CA ARG A 34 4.02 -1.56 20.70
C ARG A 34 3.62 -2.50 21.84
N PRO A 35 3.32 -1.99 23.05
CA PRO A 35 3.00 -2.82 24.21
C PRO A 35 1.91 -3.87 23.96
N SER A 36 0.85 -3.51 23.25
CA SER A 36 -0.26 -4.42 22.91
C SER A 36 0.20 -5.61 22.06
N ALA A 37 1.02 -5.37 21.04
CA ALA A 37 1.60 -6.42 20.20
C ALA A 37 2.59 -7.31 20.97
N ALA A 38 3.40 -6.71 21.89
CA ALA A 38 4.31 -7.46 22.73
C ALA A 38 3.53 -8.40 23.66
N ILE A 39 2.51 -7.91 24.36
CA ILE A 39 1.65 -8.71 25.23
C ILE A 39 0.99 -9.85 24.44
N ALA A 40 0.41 -9.58 23.28
CA ALA A 40 -0.22 -10.60 22.43
C ALA A 40 0.74 -11.75 22.09
N TRP A 41 1.99 -11.43 21.70
CA TRP A 41 3.01 -12.43 21.41
C TRP A 41 3.48 -13.20 22.63
N VAL A 42 3.68 -12.52 23.77
CA VAL A 42 4.06 -13.18 25.03
C VAL A 42 2.97 -14.18 25.45
N LEU A 43 1.69 -13.75 25.42
CA LEU A 43 0.56 -14.63 25.72
C LEU A 43 0.51 -15.81 24.74
N THR A 44 0.70 -15.56 23.44
CA THR A 44 0.70 -16.63 22.43
C THR A 44 1.80 -17.68 22.74
N ILE A 45 3.01 -17.26 23.10
CA ILE A 45 4.11 -18.18 23.41
C ILE A 45 3.87 -18.89 24.74
N VAL A 46 3.28 -18.22 25.73
CA VAL A 46 2.98 -18.82 27.04
C VAL A 46 1.85 -19.86 26.95
N PHE A 47 0.77 -19.55 26.22
CA PHE A 47 -0.38 -20.46 26.13
C PHE A 47 -0.23 -21.54 25.04
N ILE A 48 0.56 -21.28 24.00
CA ILE A 48 0.83 -22.21 22.91
C ILE A 48 2.34 -22.39 22.78
N PRO A 49 2.98 -23.10 23.72
CA PRO A 49 4.43 -23.27 23.75
C PRO A 49 4.93 -23.98 22.49
N PHE A 50 6.17 -23.74 22.13
CA PHE A 50 6.83 -24.22 20.90
C PHE A 50 6.18 -23.73 19.61
N LEU A 51 4.90 -24.00 19.36
CA LEU A 51 4.21 -23.55 18.16
C LEU A 51 4.12 -22.00 18.14
N GLY A 52 3.77 -21.38 19.26
CA GLY A 52 3.76 -19.90 19.40
C GLY A 52 5.15 -19.29 19.16
N ALA A 53 6.20 -19.94 19.69
CA ALA A 53 7.58 -19.52 19.45
C ALA A 53 7.97 -19.67 17.96
N ILE A 54 7.62 -20.78 17.32
CA ILE A 54 7.86 -21.00 15.89
C ILE A 54 7.13 -19.94 15.05
N VAL A 55 5.84 -19.72 15.31
CA VAL A 55 5.04 -18.69 14.61
C VAL A 55 5.65 -17.33 14.83
N PHE A 56 6.09 -17.01 16.08
CA PHE A 56 6.79 -15.76 16.36
C PHE A 56 8.09 -15.60 15.55
N LEU A 57 8.89 -16.65 15.42
CA LEU A 57 10.12 -16.61 14.61
C LEU A 57 9.83 -16.39 13.11
N LEU A 58 8.72 -16.93 12.62
CA LEU A 58 8.32 -16.83 11.22
C LEU A 58 7.68 -15.48 10.87
N VAL A 59 6.78 -14.99 11.71
CA VAL A 59 5.98 -13.78 11.41
C VAL A 59 6.07 -12.68 12.49
N GLY A 60 6.70 -12.95 13.62
CA GLY A 60 6.80 -11.99 14.72
C GLY A 60 7.74 -10.81 14.46
N ARG A 61 8.75 -10.94 13.60
CA ARG A 61 9.72 -9.88 13.33
C ARG A 61 9.20 -8.95 12.23
N GLY A 62 8.79 -7.72 12.57
CA GLY A 62 8.29 -6.69 11.64
C GLY A 62 9.36 -6.06 10.73
N ARG A 63 10.50 -6.70 10.49
CA ARG A 63 11.62 -6.12 9.73
C ARG A 63 12.18 -7.12 8.73
N LEU A 64 12.61 -6.62 7.58
CA LEU A 64 13.38 -7.40 6.60
C LEU A 64 14.69 -7.94 7.19
N PRO A 65 15.28 -9.02 6.63
CA PRO A 65 16.60 -9.50 7.01
C PRO A 65 17.67 -8.39 6.98
N ALA A 66 18.64 -8.42 7.90
CA ALA A 66 19.62 -7.34 8.07
C ALA A 66 20.38 -7.00 6.78
N ARG A 67 20.81 -8.02 6.02
CA ARG A 67 21.50 -7.84 4.72
C ARG A 67 20.63 -7.06 3.73
N ARG A 68 19.34 -7.42 3.60
CA ARG A 68 18.40 -6.75 2.71
C ARG A 68 18.15 -5.31 3.12
N ARG A 69 17.99 -5.04 4.43
CA ARG A 69 17.85 -3.68 4.95
C ARG A 69 19.08 -2.81 4.65
N GLN A 70 20.29 -3.37 4.78
CA GLN A 70 21.52 -2.63 4.47
C GLN A 70 21.60 -2.31 2.97
N GLN A 71 21.29 -3.27 2.09
CA GLN A 71 21.23 -3.04 0.65
C GLN A 71 20.20 -1.96 0.32
N GLN A 72 19.01 -2.04 0.90
CA GLN A 72 17.94 -1.07 0.67
C GLN A 72 18.33 0.35 1.15
N ARG A 73 18.99 0.47 2.30
CA ARG A 73 19.48 1.78 2.79
C ARG A 73 20.51 2.39 1.83
N ALA A 74 21.42 1.58 1.30
CA ALA A 74 22.38 2.05 0.30
C ALA A 74 21.67 2.52 -0.97
N MET A 75 20.66 1.77 -1.43
CA MET A 75 19.87 2.15 -2.61
C MET A 75 19.03 3.40 -2.36
N ASN A 76 18.40 3.54 -1.18
CA ASN A 76 17.64 4.73 -0.81
C ASN A 76 18.56 5.98 -0.75
N ALA A 77 19.79 5.85 -0.32
CA ALA A 77 20.77 6.95 -0.35
C ALA A 77 21.08 7.38 -1.80
N LEU A 78 21.33 6.42 -2.69
CA LEU A 78 21.53 6.69 -4.13
C LEU A 78 20.29 7.32 -4.78
N LEU A 79 19.09 6.84 -4.41
CA LEU A 79 17.83 7.39 -4.88
C LEU A 79 17.71 8.88 -4.51
N LEU A 80 17.94 9.22 -3.24
CA LEU A 80 17.88 10.60 -2.77
C LEU A 80 18.92 11.50 -3.46
N GLU A 81 20.15 11.00 -3.62
CA GLU A 81 21.22 11.73 -4.32
C GLU A 81 20.84 12.05 -5.77
N ASN A 82 20.24 11.10 -6.49
CA ASN A 82 19.86 11.27 -7.89
C ASN A 82 18.57 12.08 -8.09
N THR A 83 17.70 12.20 -7.08
CA THR A 83 16.44 12.97 -7.18
C THR A 83 16.55 14.38 -6.57
N ALA A 84 17.48 14.63 -5.65
CA ALA A 84 17.67 15.94 -5.01
C ALA A 84 17.79 17.13 -5.99
N PRO A 85 18.45 17.03 -7.15
CA PRO A 85 18.57 18.13 -8.10
C PRO A 85 17.23 18.64 -8.67
N ALA A 86 16.16 17.83 -8.60
CA ALA A 86 14.82 18.20 -9.06
C ALA A 86 13.95 18.85 -7.98
N ALA A 87 14.44 18.94 -6.74
CA ALA A 87 13.70 19.51 -5.62
C ALA A 87 13.33 20.99 -5.87
N LEU A 88 12.18 21.41 -5.34
CA LEU A 88 11.87 22.84 -5.28
C LEU A 88 12.93 23.57 -4.44
N PRO A 89 13.24 24.84 -4.78
CA PRO A 89 14.15 25.64 -3.99
C PRO A 89 13.74 25.69 -2.50
N PRO A 90 14.68 25.68 -1.56
CA PRO A 90 14.38 25.68 -0.12
C PRO A 90 13.57 26.91 0.36
N ASP A 91 13.64 28.01 -0.39
CA ASP A 91 12.93 29.26 -0.17
C ASP A 91 11.60 29.34 -0.93
N ALA A 92 11.21 28.28 -1.65
CA ALA A 92 9.90 28.23 -2.29
C ALA A 92 8.78 28.38 -1.25
N VAL A 93 7.94 29.40 -1.44
CA VAL A 93 6.79 29.64 -0.57
C VAL A 93 5.70 28.62 -0.91
N LEU A 94 5.39 27.76 0.05
CA LEU A 94 4.29 26.79 -0.04
C LEU A 94 3.11 27.29 0.80
N GLU A 95 1.96 27.38 0.18
CA GLU A 95 0.71 27.63 0.89
C GLU A 95 -0.18 26.39 0.87
N PRO A 96 -0.71 25.95 2.01
CA PRO A 96 -0.60 26.60 3.34
C PRO A 96 0.81 26.43 3.95
N GLY A 97 1.26 27.41 4.71
CA GLY A 97 2.64 27.49 5.23
C GLY A 97 3.12 26.27 6.05
N TRP A 98 2.20 25.50 6.63
CA TRP A 98 2.53 24.27 7.34
C TRP A 98 2.97 23.13 6.42
N LEU A 99 2.68 23.19 5.11
CA LEU A 99 3.04 22.14 4.14
C LEU A 99 4.56 21.95 4.06
N SER A 100 5.34 23.01 4.13
CA SER A 100 6.82 22.95 4.15
C SER A 100 7.36 22.08 5.30
N SER A 101 6.72 22.12 6.47
CA SER A 101 7.12 21.28 7.60
C SER A 101 6.81 19.79 7.39
N ILE A 102 5.68 19.49 6.73
CA ILE A 102 5.28 18.10 6.42
C ILE A 102 6.17 17.53 5.32
N THR A 103 6.41 18.26 4.24
CA THR A 103 7.26 17.78 3.14
C THR A 103 8.69 17.55 3.60
N ARG A 104 9.23 18.41 4.47
CA ARG A 104 10.52 18.21 5.12
C ARG A 104 10.53 16.96 6.02
N MET A 105 9.54 16.82 6.90
CA MET A 105 9.38 15.59 7.72
C MET A 105 9.38 14.33 6.85
N ASN A 106 8.62 14.34 5.76
CA ASN A 106 8.57 13.20 4.84
C ASN A 106 9.94 12.89 4.25
N SER A 107 10.70 13.91 3.81
CA SER A 107 12.04 13.72 3.25
C SER A 107 13.01 13.13 4.29
N GLU A 108 12.96 13.59 5.53
CA GLU A 108 13.74 13.00 6.63
C GLU A 108 13.35 11.54 6.93
N LEU A 109 12.13 11.16 6.62
CA LEU A 109 11.61 9.80 6.79
C LEU A 109 11.78 8.90 5.55
N GLY A 110 12.43 9.41 4.49
CA GLY A 110 12.77 8.65 3.29
C GLY A 110 11.84 8.88 2.08
N ALA A 111 10.96 9.87 2.12
CA ALA A 111 10.28 10.34 0.92
C ALA A 111 11.23 11.11 0.01
N LEU A 112 10.91 11.15 -1.27
CA LEU A 112 11.66 11.92 -2.24
C LEU A 112 11.37 13.43 -2.07
N PRO A 113 12.15 14.31 -2.70
CA PRO A 113 11.92 15.75 -2.62
C PRO A 113 10.53 16.15 -3.15
N LEU A 114 10.01 17.30 -2.71
CA LEU A 114 8.87 17.91 -3.38
C LEU A 114 9.33 18.53 -4.70
N VAL A 115 8.74 18.12 -5.81
CA VAL A 115 9.11 18.58 -7.16
C VAL A 115 7.94 19.27 -7.85
N GLY A 116 8.17 20.43 -8.41
CA GLY A 116 7.19 21.17 -9.22
C GLY A 116 7.21 20.76 -10.69
N GLY A 117 6.42 21.45 -11.51
CA GLY A 117 6.45 21.29 -12.96
C GLY A 117 5.79 20.03 -13.51
N ASN A 118 4.92 19.39 -12.75
CA ASN A 118 4.23 18.17 -13.21
C ASN A 118 2.85 18.47 -13.78
N ALA A 119 2.44 17.72 -14.81
CA ALA A 119 1.06 17.55 -15.22
C ALA A 119 0.53 16.23 -14.67
N VAL A 120 -0.72 16.24 -14.14
CA VAL A 120 -1.34 15.05 -13.57
C VAL A 120 -2.75 14.90 -14.13
N ARG A 121 -3.05 13.72 -14.69
CA ARG A 121 -4.38 13.34 -15.15
C ARG A 121 -4.95 12.23 -14.25
N ILE A 122 -6.19 12.39 -13.82
CA ILE A 122 -6.95 11.37 -13.08
C ILE A 122 -7.61 10.44 -14.09
N ILE A 123 -7.53 9.14 -13.88
CA ILE A 123 -8.13 8.10 -14.72
C ILE A 123 -9.02 7.21 -13.86
N GLU A 124 -10.33 7.25 -14.09
CA GLU A 124 -11.33 6.50 -13.33
C GLU A 124 -11.82 5.23 -14.06
N GLY A 125 -11.65 5.20 -15.37
CA GLY A 125 -12.08 4.06 -16.19
C GLY A 125 -11.11 2.90 -16.08
N TYR A 126 -11.64 1.69 -15.79
CA TYR A 126 -10.80 0.49 -15.65
C TYR A 126 -10.02 0.17 -16.94
N THR A 127 -10.70 0.16 -18.07
CA THR A 127 -10.08 -0.06 -19.40
C THR A 127 -9.29 1.18 -19.85
N GLU A 128 -9.81 2.39 -19.58
CA GLU A 128 -9.14 3.64 -19.94
C GLU A 128 -7.72 3.72 -19.37
N SER A 129 -7.51 3.19 -18.17
CA SER A 129 -6.17 3.17 -17.56
C SER A 129 -5.22 2.26 -18.34
N PHE A 130 -5.67 1.10 -18.82
CA PHE A 130 -4.87 0.23 -19.67
C PHE A 130 -4.56 0.89 -21.02
N ASP A 131 -5.55 1.52 -21.64
CA ASP A 131 -5.38 2.21 -22.94
C ASP A 131 -4.35 3.35 -22.83
N ALA A 132 -4.38 4.11 -21.70
CA ALA A 132 -3.41 5.16 -21.44
C ALA A 132 -2.00 4.60 -21.25
N MET A 133 -1.84 3.52 -20.48
CA MET A 133 -0.55 2.84 -20.30
C MET A 133 -0.04 2.27 -21.63
N ILE A 134 -0.90 1.62 -22.43
CA ILE A 134 -0.56 1.08 -23.75
C ILE A 134 -0.04 2.19 -24.67
N THR A 135 -0.73 3.32 -24.72
CA THR A 135 -0.33 4.48 -25.52
C THR A 135 1.08 4.97 -25.15
N ALA A 136 1.35 5.08 -23.85
CA ALA A 136 2.68 5.49 -23.37
C ALA A 136 3.74 4.43 -23.69
N ILE A 137 3.45 3.14 -23.49
CA ILE A 137 4.38 2.02 -23.78
C ILE A 137 4.68 1.94 -25.28
N ASP A 138 3.69 2.12 -26.14
CA ASP A 138 3.89 2.13 -27.59
C ASP A 138 4.73 3.33 -28.06
N ALA A 139 4.73 4.44 -27.32
CA ALA A 139 5.58 5.62 -27.56
C ALA A 139 6.99 5.50 -26.95
N ALA A 140 7.26 4.49 -26.13
CA ALA A 140 8.54 4.29 -25.45
C ALA A 140 9.72 4.18 -26.40
N ARG A 141 10.86 4.80 -26.04
CA ARG A 141 12.11 4.85 -26.82
C ARG A 141 13.29 4.23 -26.11
N LEU A 142 13.37 4.33 -24.78
CA LEU A 142 14.52 3.91 -23.99
C LEU A 142 14.19 2.72 -23.11
N ARG A 143 13.17 2.85 -22.26
CA ARG A 143 12.82 1.83 -21.26
C ARG A 143 11.37 1.91 -20.82
N VAL A 144 10.85 0.75 -20.37
CA VAL A 144 9.55 0.61 -19.70
C VAL A 144 9.75 -0.20 -18.44
N HIS A 145 9.43 0.38 -17.30
CA HIS A 145 9.47 -0.24 -15.98
C HIS A 145 8.06 -0.48 -15.47
N VAL A 146 7.77 -1.72 -15.06
CA VAL A 146 6.43 -2.16 -14.61
C VAL A 146 6.56 -2.86 -13.27
N GLU A 147 5.83 -2.40 -12.27
CA GLU A 147 5.81 -3.01 -10.94
C GLU A 147 4.39 -3.11 -10.41
N PHE A 148 3.94 -4.34 -10.10
CA PHE A 148 2.59 -4.58 -9.60
C PHE A 148 2.54 -5.66 -8.53
N TYR A 149 1.55 -5.53 -7.64
CA TYR A 149 1.18 -6.61 -6.74
C TYR A 149 0.64 -7.80 -7.52
N ILE A 150 -0.33 -7.58 -8.43
CA ILE A 150 -0.92 -8.61 -9.30
C ILE A 150 -0.63 -8.22 -10.75
N ALA A 151 -0.01 -9.13 -11.49
CA ALA A 151 0.24 -9.02 -12.92
C ALA A 151 -0.10 -10.35 -13.60
N VAL A 152 -1.25 -10.39 -14.26
CA VAL A 152 -1.86 -11.58 -14.86
C VAL A 152 -2.19 -11.31 -16.31
N LEU A 153 -1.76 -12.19 -17.21
CA LEU A 153 -2.16 -12.19 -18.61
C LEU A 153 -3.55 -12.83 -18.73
N ASP A 154 -4.56 -11.99 -18.88
CA ASP A 154 -5.96 -12.36 -19.15
C ASP A 154 -6.49 -11.56 -20.34
N ASP A 155 -7.76 -11.69 -20.66
CA ASP A 155 -8.33 -11.04 -21.84
C ASP A 155 -8.35 -9.51 -21.71
N SER A 156 -8.54 -8.98 -20.50
CA SER A 156 -8.55 -7.53 -20.23
C SER A 156 -7.16 -6.90 -20.28
N THR A 157 -6.14 -7.63 -19.81
CA THR A 157 -4.74 -7.14 -19.73
C THR A 157 -3.89 -7.51 -20.93
N ARG A 158 -4.32 -8.46 -21.77
CA ARG A 158 -3.60 -8.93 -22.96
C ARG A 158 -3.08 -7.78 -23.83
N PRO A 159 -3.86 -6.75 -24.19
CA PRO A 159 -3.38 -5.65 -25.03
C PRO A 159 -2.17 -4.92 -24.41
N LEU A 160 -2.14 -4.78 -23.07
CA LEU A 160 -1.04 -4.15 -22.34
C LEU A 160 0.21 -5.04 -22.37
N PHE A 161 0.09 -6.34 -22.13
CA PHE A 161 1.20 -7.27 -22.22
C PHE A 161 1.76 -7.36 -23.65
N GLU A 162 0.92 -7.29 -24.66
CA GLU A 162 1.32 -7.20 -26.07
C GLU A 162 2.05 -5.88 -26.36
N ALA A 163 1.66 -4.75 -25.75
CA ALA A 163 2.39 -3.50 -25.88
C ALA A 163 3.82 -3.61 -25.30
N LEU A 164 3.99 -4.30 -24.16
CA LEU A 164 5.31 -4.57 -23.59
C LEU A 164 6.17 -5.40 -24.55
N THR A 165 5.61 -6.43 -25.20
CA THR A 165 6.35 -7.24 -26.18
C THR A 165 6.70 -6.44 -27.44
N ARG A 166 5.79 -5.57 -27.92
CA ARG A 166 6.08 -4.64 -29.03
C ARG A 166 7.20 -3.66 -28.69
N ALA A 167 7.21 -3.14 -27.43
CA ALA A 167 8.29 -2.26 -26.97
C ALA A 167 9.63 -2.99 -26.95
N ALA A 168 9.68 -4.20 -26.41
CA ALA A 168 10.89 -5.05 -26.42
C ALA A 168 11.36 -5.36 -27.84
N ALA A 169 10.46 -5.67 -28.77
CA ALA A 169 10.79 -5.91 -30.17
C ALA A 169 11.38 -4.66 -30.88
N ARG A 170 11.07 -3.45 -30.40
CA ARG A 170 11.69 -2.19 -30.85
C ARG A 170 13.06 -1.93 -30.23
N GLY A 171 13.55 -2.79 -29.35
CA GLY A 171 14.82 -2.62 -28.63
C GLY A 171 14.69 -1.77 -27.34
N VAL A 172 13.49 -1.48 -26.87
CA VAL A 172 13.24 -0.80 -25.59
C VAL A 172 13.57 -1.76 -24.44
N ASP A 173 14.28 -1.29 -23.40
CA ASP A 173 14.56 -2.08 -22.18
C ASP A 173 13.29 -2.22 -21.35
N VAL A 174 12.65 -3.39 -21.39
CA VAL A 174 11.39 -3.66 -20.70
C VAL A 174 11.63 -4.56 -19.48
N ARG A 175 11.29 -4.06 -18.30
CA ARG A 175 11.50 -4.75 -17.01
C ARG A 175 10.23 -4.81 -16.19
N VAL A 176 9.96 -5.98 -15.61
CA VAL A 176 8.75 -6.24 -14.84
C VAL A 176 9.09 -6.80 -13.46
N LEU A 177 8.55 -6.17 -12.42
CA LEU A 177 8.52 -6.67 -11.06
C LEU A 177 7.08 -7.04 -10.68
N ALA A 178 6.87 -8.24 -10.15
CA ALA A 178 5.58 -8.61 -9.60
C ALA A 178 5.73 -9.35 -8.27
N ASP A 179 4.77 -9.19 -7.37
CA ASP A 179 4.83 -9.85 -6.07
C ASP A 179 4.85 -11.37 -6.21
N HIS A 180 5.74 -12.02 -5.44
CA HIS A 180 5.92 -13.46 -5.54
C HIS A 180 4.69 -14.25 -5.11
N LEU A 181 4.04 -13.83 -4.01
CA LEU A 181 2.94 -14.58 -3.42
C LEU A 181 1.65 -14.40 -4.24
N SER A 182 1.39 -13.20 -4.76
CA SER A 182 0.23 -12.95 -5.60
C SER A 182 0.20 -13.88 -6.81
N GLY A 183 1.36 -14.17 -7.39
CA GLY A 183 1.47 -15.10 -8.51
C GLY A 183 1.03 -16.55 -8.19
N PHE A 184 0.88 -16.95 -6.92
CA PHE A 184 0.30 -18.23 -6.54
C PHE A 184 -1.20 -18.14 -6.22
N LEU A 185 -1.67 -16.95 -5.86
CA LEU A 185 -3.07 -16.70 -5.50
C LEU A 185 -3.97 -16.50 -6.71
N TYR A 186 -3.38 -16.06 -7.84
CA TYR A 186 -4.10 -15.78 -9.08
C TYR A 186 -3.66 -16.70 -10.21
N PRO A 187 -4.54 -16.98 -11.20
CA PRO A 187 -4.24 -17.89 -12.31
C PRO A 187 -3.18 -17.30 -13.27
N HIS A 188 -2.75 -18.11 -14.24
CA HIS A 188 -1.93 -17.71 -15.39
C HIS A 188 -0.50 -17.23 -15.12
N ARG A 189 0.02 -17.32 -13.89
CA ARG A 189 1.40 -16.87 -13.58
C ARG A 189 2.45 -17.38 -14.56
N THR A 190 2.50 -18.70 -14.77
CA THR A 190 3.52 -19.31 -15.64
C THR A 190 3.34 -18.90 -17.10
N THR A 191 2.10 -18.76 -17.54
CA THR A 191 1.74 -18.30 -18.89
C THR A 191 2.20 -16.85 -19.07
N THR A 192 1.90 -15.95 -18.11
CA THR A 192 2.34 -14.56 -18.14
C THR A 192 3.86 -14.44 -18.21
N GLN A 193 4.57 -15.16 -17.34
CA GLN A 193 6.03 -15.13 -17.31
C GLN A 193 6.64 -15.66 -18.61
N ARG A 194 6.12 -16.75 -19.17
CA ARG A 194 6.60 -17.31 -20.45
C ARG A 194 6.35 -16.34 -21.59
N PHE A 195 5.15 -15.78 -21.69
CA PHE A 195 4.76 -14.83 -22.71
C PHE A 195 5.73 -13.63 -22.78
N LEU A 196 6.11 -13.08 -21.63
CA LEU A 196 7.06 -11.97 -21.54
C LEU A 196 8.50 -12.42 -21.81
N ALA A 197 8.92 -13.58 -21.30
CA ALA A 197 10.27 -14.10 -21.50
C ALA A 197 10.55 -14.43 -22.96
N ASP A 198 9.57 -14.99 -23.68
CA ASP A 198 9.68 -15.31 -25.12
C ASP A 198 9.90 -14.03 -25.95
N ALA A 199 9.48 -12.87 -25.48
CA ALA A 199 9.69 -11.56 -26.09
C ALA A 199 10.96 -10.83 -25.59
N GLY A 200 11.77 -11.45 -24.72
CA GLY A 200 12.98 -10.84 -24.17
C GLY A 200 12.74 -9.87 -23.00
N VAL A 201 11.52 -9.77 -22.49
CA VAL A 201 11.20 -8.94 -21.32
C VAL A 201 11.76 -9.57 -20.06
N GLN A 202 12.48 -8.78 -19.27
CA GLN A 202 13.05 -9.24 -18.00
C GLN A 202 12.00 -9.20 -16.89
N TRP A 203 11.86 -10.33 -16.16
CA TRP A 203 10.91 -10.48 -15.07
C TRP A 203 11.59 -10.96 -13.78
N PHE A 204 11.34 -10.24 -12.67
CA PHE A 204 11.72 -10.70 -11.34
C PHE A 204 10.52 -10.74 -10.39
N ALA A 205 10.56 -11.75 -9.49
CA ALA A 205 9.56 -11.85 -8.43
C ALA A 205 10.01 -11.00 -7.24
N MET A 206 9.19 -10.05 -6.82
CA MET A 206 9.45 -9.23 -5.65
C MET A 206 9.09 -9.95 -4.36
N LEU A 207 9.91 -9.79 -3.32
CA LEU A 207 9.76 -10.41 -2.01
C LEU A 207 9.58 -11.95 -2.09
N PRO A 208 10.52 -12.69 -2.73
CA PRO A 208 10.38 -14.11 -2.96
C PRO A 208 10.42 -14.93 -1.67
N LEU A 209 9.51 -15.89 -1.56
CA LEU A 209 9.47 -16.88 -0.49
C LEU A 209 10.09 -18.19 -0.99
N ARG A 210 11.41 -18.34 -0.83
CA ARG A 210 12.18 -19.53 -1.26
C ARG A 210 13.20 -19.90 -0.18
N PRO A 211 12.76 -20.47 0.97
CA PRO A 211 13.62 -20.71 2.13
C PRO A 211 14.85 -21.57 1.82
N PHE A 212 14.70 -22.59 0.98
CA PHE A 212 15.81 -23.48 0.56
C PHE A 212 16.83 -22.81 -0.38
N ARG A 213 16.54 -21.57 -0.84
CA ARG A 213 17.46 -20.75 -1.64
C ARG A 213 17.96 -19.53 -0.86
N GLY A 214 17.81 -19.53 0.48
CA GLY A 214 18.20 -18.41 1.33
C GLY A 214 17.33 -17.15 1.18
N GLN A 215 16.21 -17.24 0.45
CA GLN A 215 15.26 -16.15 0.25
C GLN A 215 14.06 -16.34 1.16
N TRP A 216 14.23 -15.98 2.44
CA TRP A 216 13.18 -16.04 3.45
C TRP A 216 12.83 -14.64 3.92
N GLN A 217 11.57 -14.31 3.80
CA GLN A 217 10.98 -13.11 4.37
C GLN A 217 9.61 -13.46 4.92
N ARG A 218 9.06 -12.61 5.78
CA ARG A 218 7.70 -12.82 6.30
C ARG A 218 6.70 -12.94 5.15
N PRO A 219 5.82 -13.95 5.18
CA PRO A 219 4.83 -14.14 4.13
C PRO A 219 3.84 -12.99 3.97
N ASP A 220 3.63 -12.21 5.03
CA ASP A 220 2.73 -11.06 5.10
C ASP A 220 3.36 -9.72 4.68
N MET A 221 4.68 -9.67 4.48
CA MET A 221 5.36 -8.53 3.86
C MET A 221 5.27 -8.66 2.34
N ARG A 222 4.48 -7.81 1.70
CA ARG A 222 4.21 -7.90 0.26
C ARG A 222 4.53 -6.61 -0.47
N ASN A 223 4.82 -6.73 -1.75
CA ASN A 223 4.78 -5.59 -2.65
C ASN A 223 3.34 -5.23 -2.97
N HIS A 224 2.94 -3.99 -2.70
CA HIS A 224 1.60 -3.53 -3.04
C HIS A 224 1.62 -2.29 -3.94
N ARG A 225 2.80 -1.90 -4.45
CA ARG A 225 2.95 -0.83 -5.45
C ARG A 225 2.29 -1.22 -6.76
N LYS A 226 1.82 -0.21 -7.49
CA LYS A 226 1.27 -0.30 -8.83
C LYS A 226 1.89 0.84 -9.62
N LEU A 227 2.78 0.48 -10.54
CA LEU A 227 3.64 1.46 -11.18
C LEU A 227 3.94 1.04 -12.61
N VAL A 228 3.76 1.96 -13.55
CA VAL A 228 4.34 1.90 -14.90
C VAL A 228 5.11 3.18 -15.11
N VAL A 229 6.38 3.08 -15.54
CA VAL A 229 7.16 4.25 -15.90
C VAL A 229 7.73 4.06 -17.29
N VAL A 230 7.57 5.06 -18.13
CA VAL A 230 8.05 5.08 -19.51
C VAL A 230 9.09 6.19 -19.67
N ASP A 231 10.30 5.81 -20.06
CA ASP A 231 11.44 6.69 -20.31
C ASP A 231 11.80 7.65 -19.16
N GLY A 232 11.27 7.40 -17.93
CA GLY A 232 11.39 8.31 -16.81
C GLY A 232 10.65 9.64 -17.01
N ALA A 233 9.79 9.74 -18.00
CA ALA A 233 9.09 10.96 -18.40
C ALA A 233 7.58 10.89 -18.13
N VAL A 234 6.99 9.72 -18.29
CA VAL A 234 5.56 9.45 -18.00
C VAL A 234 5.49 8.33 -17.00
N ALA A 235 4.67 8.50 -15.97
CA ALA A 235 4.41 7.45 -14.97
C ALA A 235 2.94 7.31 -14.67
N PHE A 236 2.53 6.07 -14.33
CA PHE A 236 1.20 5.74 -13.85
C PHE A 236 1.31 5.10 -12.49
N THR A 237 0.49 5.55 -11.56
CA THR A 237 0.36 4.94 -10.22
C THR A 237 -1.06 5.11 -9.69
N GLY A 238 -1.43 4.31 -8.69
CA GLY A 238 -2.77 4.34 -8.12
C GLY A 238 -3.17 3.02 -7.49
N SER A 239 -4.43 2.64 -7.65
CA SER A 239 -5.02 1.50 -6.95
C SER A 239 -5.14 0.23 -7.79
N GLN A 240 -5.19 0.33 -9.12
CA GLN A 240 -5.50 -0.75 -10.05
C GLN A 240 -4.34 -1.73 -10.21
N ASN A 241 -4.66 -3.03 -10.22
CA ASN A 241 -3.73 -4.10 -10.58
C ASN A 241 -3.83 -4.46 -12.08
N LEU A 242 -2.85 -5.21 -12.59
CA LEU A 242 -2.91 -5.78 -13.95
C LEU A 242 -3.64 -7.12 -13.90
N ILE A 243 -4.95 -7.08 -13.89
CA ILE A 243 -5.86 -8.23 -13.88
C ILE A 243 -7.24 -7.74 -14.35
N ASP A 244 -8.12 -8.66 -14.75
CA ASP A 244 -9.52 -8.36 -15.04
C ASP A 244 -10.25 -7.73 -13.84
N GLU A 245 -11.24 -6.87 -14.09
CA GLU A 245 -11.99 -6.14 -13.05
C GLU A 245 -12.74 -7.03 -12.06
N THR A 246 -12.95 -8.32 -12.35
CA THR A 246 -13.54 -9.31 -11.45
C THR A 246 -12.51 -10.00 -10.57
N TYR A 247 -11.21 -9.71 -10.79
CA TYR A 247 -10.08 -10.40 -10.17
C TYR A 247 -10.08 -11.92 -10.44
N LEU A 248 -10.76 -12.34 -11.52
CA LEU A 248 -10.86 -13.73 -11.97
C LEU A 248 -11.31 -14.74 -10.88
N LYS A 249 -11.96 -14.26 -9.83
CA LYS A 249 -12.50 -15.13 -8.77
C LYS A 249 -13.88 -15.62 -9.18
N PRO A 250 -14.12 -16.96 -9.28
CA PRO A 250 -15.42 -17.51 -9.69
C PRO A 250 -16.60 -16.97 -8.87
N ALA A 251 -16.40 -16.77 -7.56
CA ALA A 251 -17.42 -16.22 -6.68
C ALA A 251 -17.74 -14.75 -6.98
N ASN A 252 -16.76 -13.97 -7.45
CA ASN A 252 -16.98 -12.58 -7.85
C ASN A 252 -17.74 -12.53 -9.17
N ILE A 253 -17.30 -13.32 -10.14
CA ILE A 253 -17.95 -13.42 -11.46
C ILE A 253 -19.42 -13.83 -11.30
N ALA A 254 -19.70 -14.88 -10.51
CA ALA A 254 -21.07 -15.34 -10.24
C ALA A 254 -21.95 -14.28 -9.56
N ARG A 255 -21.37 -13.34 -8.83
CA ARG A 255 -22.05 -12.22 -8.16
C ARG A 255 -22.07 -10.93 -8.99
N GLY A 256 -21.47 -10.91 -10.19
CA GLY A 256 -21.32 -9.73 -11.04
C GLY A 256 -20.44 -8.65 -10.42
N LEU A 257 -19.51 -9.02 -9.50
CA LEU A 257 -18.68 -8.02 -8.85
C LEU A 257 -17.59 -7.52 -9.80
N HIS A 258 -17.40 -6.21 -9.78
CA HIS A 258 -16.32 -5.53 -10.49
C HIS A 258 -15.69 -4.45 -9.62
N TRP A 259 -14.39 -4.24 -9.76
CA TRP A 259 -13.61 -3.30 -8.96
C TRP A 259 -13.64 -1.91 -9.58
N VAL A 260 -13.88 -0.90 -8.74
CA VAL A 260 -13.78 0.52 -9.10
C VAL A 260 -12.45 1.04 -8.60
N GLU A 261 -11.58 1.36 -9.53
CA GLU A 261 -10.20 1.76 -9.29
C GLU A 261 -9.98 3.23 -9.66
N LEU A 262 -8.81 3.75 -9.27
CA LEU A 262 -8.37 5.08 -9.66
C LEU A 262 -6.87 5.04 -9.91
N MET A 263 -6.47 5.53 -11.08
CA MET A 263 -5.08 5.73 -11.46
C MET A 263 -4.82 7.20 -11.72
N ILE A 264 -3.58 7.61 -11.58
CA ILE A 264 -3.09 8.91 -12.05
C ILE A 264 -1.96 8.69 -13.05
N GLU A 265 -2.00 9.46 -14.13
CA GLU A 265 -0.90 9.64 -15.07
C GLU A 265 -0.14 10.90 -14.70
N ILE A 266 1.16 10.80 -14.62
CA ILE A 266 2.06 11.87 -14.22
C ILE A 266 3.07 12.10 -15.36
N VAL A 267 3.17 13.33 -15.83
CA VAL A 267 4.19 13.76 -16.80
C VAL A 267 5.03 14.85 -16.15
N GLY A 268 6.34 14.63 -16.06
CA GLY A 268 7.23 15.60 -15.46
C GLY A 268 8.24 15.02 -14.46
N PRO A 269 8.84 15.85 -13.59
CA PRO A 269 9.91 15.45 -12.67
C PRO A 269 9.55 14.29 -11.73
N ALA A 270 8.31 14.20 -11.26
CA ALA A 270 7.88 13.11 -10.39
C ALA A 270 7.84 11.74 -11.07
N ALA A 271 7.75 11.67 -12.42
CA ALA A 271 7.87 10.41 -13.14
C ALA A 271 9.28 9.81 -12.98
N ARG A 272 10.33 10.64 -12.93
CA ARG A 272 11.71 10.20 -12.63
C ARG A 272 11.87 9.70 -11.20
N GLU A 273 11.15 10.31 -10.26
CA GLU A 273 11.14 9.84 -8.87
C GLU A 273 10.53 8.45 -8.77
N LEU A 274 9.41 8.20 -9.46
CA LEU A 274 8.79 6.87 -9.53
C LEU A 274 9.69 5.87 -10.25
N ASP A 275 10.42 6.28 -11.30
CA ASP A 275 11.44 5.47 -11.95
C ASP A 275 12.56 5.07 -10.99
N ALA A 276 13.01 6.02 -10.16
CA ALA A 276 14.04 5.77 -9.17
C ALA A 276 13.56 4.80 -8.07
N VAL A 277 12.27 4.84 -7.67
CA VAL A 277 11.67 3.84 -6.78
C VAL A 277 11.73 2.45 -7.40
N PHE A 278 11.34 2.30 -8.66
CA PHE A 278 11.46 1.03 -9.39
C PHE A 278 12.90 0.53 -9.43
N ILE A 279 13.87 1.39 -9.75
CA ILE A 279 15.30 1.03 -9.82
C ILE A 279 15.80 0.46 -8.49
N THR A 280 15.37 1.04 -7.35
CA THR A 280 15.77 0.54 -6.03
C THR A 280 15.17 -0.83 -5.74
N ASP A 281 13.91 -1.06 -6.11
CA ASP A 281 13.25 -2.34 -5.93
C ASP A 281 13.79 -3.41 -6.90
N TRP A 282 14.10 -3.03 -8.13
CA TRP A 282 14.79 -3.90 -9.10
C TRP A 282 16.14 -4.36 -8.55
N ALA A 283 16.96 -3.42 -8.08
CA ALA A 283 18.28 -3.75 -7.52
C ALA A 283 18.19 -4.67 -6.30
N ALA A 284 17.15 -4.53 -5.48
CA ALA A 284 16.93 -5.39 -4.31
C ALA A 284 16.61 -6.84 -4.68
N GLU A 285 15.98 -7.09 -5.85
CA GLU A 285 15.58 -8.42 -6.29
C GLU A 285 16.55 -9.06 -7.28
N SER A 286 17.10 -8.28 -8.21
CA SER A 286 18.01 -8.76 -9.28
C SER A 286 19.49 -8.68 -8.87
N GLY A 287 19.85 -7.76 -7.99
CA GLY A 287 21.24 -7.39 -7.68
C GLY A 287 21.85 -6.43 -8.72
N GLU A 288 21.13 -6.06 -9.77
CA GLU A 288 21.54 -5.14 -10.81
C GLU A 288 21.09 -3.71 -10.47
N VAL A 289 22.00 -2.75 -10.47
CA VAL A 289 21.67 -1.32 -10.32
C VAL A 289 21.54 -0.70 -11.70
N LEU A 290 20.33 -0.29 -12.03
CA LEU A 290 20.04 0.37 -13.30
C LEU A 290 20.51 1.84 -13.28
N PRO A 291 20.86 2.42 -14.44
CA PRO A 291 21.17 3.83 -14.51
C PRO A 291 19.93 4.69 -14.23
N PHE A 292 20.09 5.71 -13.37
CA PHE A 292 19.06 6.73 -13.17
C PHE A 292 18.93 7.63 -14.40
N VAL A 293 17.70 8.10 -14.66
CA VAL A 293 17.49 9.09 -15.73
C VAL A 293 18.06 10.44 -15.29
N ALA A 294 18.91 11.01 -16.11
CA ALA A 294 19.44 12.35 -15.86
C ALA A 294 18.30 13.39 -15.74
N PRO A 295 18.46 14.41 -14.90
CA PRO A 295 17.52 15.51 -14.87
C PRO A 295 17.45 16.15 -16.26
N GLY A 296 16.29 16.11 -16.87
CA GLY A 296 16.01 16.80 -18.15
C GLY A 296 15.12 18.00 -17.89
N ASP A 297 15.06 18.84 -18.88
CA ASP A 297 14.23 20.05 -18.89
C ASP A 297 12.80 19.68 -19.35
N PRO A 298 11.88 19.25 -18.52
CA PRO A 298 10.54 19.68 -18.85
C PRO A 298 9.69 19.98 -17.61
N THR A 299 9.33 21.19 -17.49
CA THR A 299 8.08 21.56 -16.83
C THR A 299 6.93 21.19 -17.77
N SER A 300 6.21 20.12 -17.45
CA SER A 300 5.04 19.68 -18.23
C SER A 300 3.74 20.30 -17.71
N GLY A 301 3.78 20.92 -16.52
CA GLY A 301 2.61 21.50 -15.85
C GLY A 301 3.00 22.34 -14.63
N THR A 302 2.05 22.58 -13.74
CA THR A 302 2.18 23.47 -12.57
C THR A 302 2.06 22.74 -11.24
N ILE A 303 1.77 21.44 -11.24
CA ILE A 303 1.47 20.68 -10.02
C ILE A 303 2.75 20.32 -9.28
N ALA A 304 2.77 20.56 -7.97
CA ALA A 304 3.83 20.08 -7.09
C ALA A 304 3.47 18.71 -6.51
N LEU A 305 4.42 17.78 -6.60
CA LEU A 305 4.26 16.40 -6.14
C LEU A 305 5.41 16.00 -5.22
N GLN A 306 5.10 15.23 -4.18
CA GLN A 306 6.11 14.50 -3.41
C GLN A 306 5.83 13.00 -3.48
N THR A 307 6.80 12.24 -3.95
CA THR A 307 6.74 10.79 -4.00
C THR A 307 7.12 10.21 -2.63
N VAL A 308 6.22 9.44 -2.04
CA VAL A 308 6.38 8.85 -0.70
C VAL A 308 6.36 7.33 -0.81
N PRO A 309 7.50 6.69 -1.10
CA PRO A 309 7.62 5.24 -1.01
C PRO A 309 7.63 4.83 0.47
N SER A 310 6.92 3.76 0.80
CA SER A 310 6.82 3.27 2.18
C SER A 310 6.91 1.76 2.26
N GLY A 311 6.95 1.23 3.47
CA GLY A 311 6.94 -0.21 3.74
C GLY A 311 8.14 -0.71 4.51
N PRO A 312 8.39 -2.04 4.53
CA PRO A 312 9.37 -2.68 5.41
C PRO A 312 10.84 -2.31 5.10
N SER A 313 11.07 -1.64 3.98
CA SER A 313 12.38 -1.07 3.59
C SER A 313 12.68 0.26 4.30
N PHE A 314 11.66 0.91 4.84
CA PHE A 314 11.74 2.18 5.57
C PHE A 314 11.57 1.92 7.07
N ASP A 315 12.43 2.52 7.88
CA ASP A 315 12.49 2.19 9.32
C ASP A 315 11.39 2.85 10.18
N ASN A 316 10.50 3.70 9.61
CA ASN A 316 9.84 4.75 10.37
C ASN A 316 8.33 4.90 10.21
N ASP A 317 7.57 3.93 9.72
CA ASP A 317 6.12 4.09 9.47
C ASP A 317 5.80 5.46 8.81
N ASN A 318 6.60 5.84 7.78
CA ASN A 318 6.57 7.19 7.19
C ASN A 318 5.20 7.57 6.63
N ASN A 319 4.53 6.62 5.99
CA ASN A 319 3.21 6.84 5.40
C ASN A 319 2.14 7.11 6.49
N LEU A 320 2.19 6.38 7.61
CA LEU A 320 1.32 6.62 8.77
C LEU A 320 1.52 8.03 9.33
N LYS A 321 2.78 8.46 9.47
CA LYS A 321 3.11 9.81 9.98
C LYS A 321 2.64 10.90 9.04
N LEU A 322 2.81 10.71 7.73
CA LEU A 322 2.28 11.62 6.73
C LEU A 322 0.77 11.77 6.87
N PHE A 323 0.04 10.66 6.89
CA PHE A 323 -1.42 10.68 6.93
C PHE A 323 -1.94 11.31 8.23
N ALA A 324 -1.37 10.93 9.36
CA ALA A 324 -1.71 11.54 10.65
C ALA A 324 -1.43 13.04 10.69
N ALA A 325 -0.26 13.47 10.19
CA ALA A 325 0.11 14.88 10.15
C ALA A 325 -0.85 15.70 9.28
N LEU A 326 -1.21 15.19 8.11
CA LEU A 326 -2.16 15.85 7.21
C LEU A 326 -3.56 15.96 7.84
N ILE A 327 -4.08 14.90 8.46
CA ILE A 327 -5.38 14.92 9.15
C ILE A 327 -5.39 15.95 10.30
N HIS A 328 -4.30 16.03 11.06
CA HIS A 328 -4.18 17.03 12.14
C HIS A 328 -4.12 18.47 11.63
N LYS A 329 -3.57 18.66 10.41
CA LYS A 329 -3.43 20.00 9.79
C LYS A 329 -4.67 20.43 9.02
N ALA A 330 -5.60 19.53 8.74
CA ALA A 330 -6.86 19.88 8.11
C ALA A 330 -7.63 20.94 8.91
N GLU A 331 -8.22 21.91 8.21
CA GLU A 331 -8.91 23.06 8.81
C GLU A 331 -10.41 23.06 8.55
N ARG A 332 -10.87 22.45 7.44
CA ARG A 332 -12.26 22.51 7.02
C ARG A 332 -12.84 21.13 6.69
N ARG A 333 -12.16 20.39 5.84
CA ARG A 333 -12.73 19.19 5.24
C ARG A 333 -11.69 18.10 5.00
N ILE A 334 -12.10 16.85 5.27
CA ILE A 334 -11.36 15.63 4.95
C ILE A 334 -12.28 14.67 4.21
N SER A 335 -11.86 14.17 3.05
CA SER A 335 -12.57 13.11 2.33
C SER A 335 -11.62 11.95 2.10
N ILE A 336 -11.98 10.76 2.56
CA ILE A 336 -11.17 9.55 2.54
C ILE A 336 -11.88 8.49 1.72
N THR A 337 -11.16 7.85 0.80
CA THR A 337 -11.60 6.65 0.10
C THR A 337 -10.59 5.53 0.35
N SER A 338 -11.05 4.43 0.91
CA SER A 338 -10.21 3.25 1.16
C SER A 338 -11.05 1.98 1.11
N PRO A 339 -10.66 0.95 0.34
CA PRO A 339 -11.37 -0.33 0.31
C PRO A 339 -11.33 -1.05 1.65
N TYR A 340 -10.23 -0.87 2.38
CA TYR A 340 -9.99 -1.44 3.69
C TYR A 340 -9.65 -0.31 4.66
N PHE A 341 -10.59 -0.03 5.55
CA PHE A 341 -10.44 0.99 6.57
C PHE A 341 -10.31 0.32 7.95
N VAL A 342 -9.10 -0.13 8.25
CA VAL A 342 -8.71 -0.73 9.54
C VAL A 342 -7.58 0.12 10.13
N PRO A 343 -7.90 1.35 10.56
CA PRO A 343 -6.91 2.36 10.86
C PRO A 343 -6.08 2.02 12.10
N ASP A 344 -4.86 2.54 12.11
CA ASP A 344 -4.07 2.64 13.34
C ASP A 344 -4.78 3.56 14.35
N GLU A 345 -4.53 3.34 15.66
CA GLU A 345 -5.12 4.16 16.73
C GLU A 345 -4.83 5.65 16.56
N SER A 346 -3.67 6.02 16.01
CA SER A 346 -3.32 7.43 15.75
C SER A 346 -4.18 8.06 14.64
N ILE A 347 -4.50 7.32 13.59
CA ILE A 347 -5.40 7.79 12.53
C ILE A 347 -6.83 7.90 13.05
N GLN A 348 -7.31 6.91 13.80
CA GLN A 348 -8.64 6.95 14.39
C GLN A 348 -8.77 8.17 15.33
N LEU A 349 -7.79 8.39 16.20
CA LEU A 349 -7.78 9.54 17.12
C LEU A 349 -7.73 10.86 16.35
N ALA A 350 -6.89 10.96 15.30
CA ALA A 350 -6.80 12.16 14.49
C ALA A 350 -8.13 12.52 13.84
N LEU A 351 -8.86 11.53 13.27
CA LEU A 351 -10.16 11.74 12.64
C LEU A 351 -11.25 12.15 13.65
N VAL A 352 -11.34 11.47 14.80
CA VAL A 352 -12.30 11.82 15.86
C VAL A 352 -12.01 13.23 16.40
N THR A 353 -10.73 13.58 16.55
CA THR A 353 -10.33 14.92 17.00
C THR A 353 -10.64 15.99 15.93
N ALA A 354 -10.41 15.70 14.67
CA ALA A 354 -10.76 16.61 13.58
C ALA A 354 -12.28 16.83 13.51
N ALA A 355 -13.09 15.79 13.65
CA ALA A 355 -14.54 15.90 13.72
C ALA A 355 -14.99 16.74 14.93
N ALA A 356 -14.38 16.53 16.12
CA ALA A 356 -14.66 17.34 17.31
C ALA A 356 -14.27 18.82 17.16
N ARG A 357 -13.32 19.13 16.26
CA ARG A 357 -12.99 20.52 15.87
C ARG A 357 -14.01 21.12 14.91
N GLY A 358 -15.01 20.38 14.45
CA GLY A 358 -16.05 20.82 13.54
C GLY A 358 -15.73 20.66 12.06
N LEU A 359 -14.71 19.85 11.69
CA LEU A 359 -14.41 19.57 10.29
C LEU A 359 -15.46 18.65 9.66
N GLU A 360 -15.76 18.87 8.38
CA GLU A 360 -16.53 17.96 7.57
C GLU A 360 -15.66 16.75 7.20
N ILE A 361 -16.05 15.55 7.63
CA ILE A 361 -15.29 14.33 7.35
C ILE A 361 -16.19 13.32 6.67
N GLU A 362 -15.74 12.85 5.49
CA GLU A 362 -16.40 11.81 4.71
C GLU A 362 -15.48 10.60 4.56
N LEU A 363 -16.04 9.42 4.71
CA LEU A 363 -15.38 8.15 4.49
C LEU A 363 -16.17 7.33 3.46
N PHE A 364 -15.56 7.04 2.31
CA PHE A 364 -16.11 6.18 1.27
C PHE A 364 -15.51 4.78 1.38
N VAL A 365 -16.37 3.78 1.53
CA VAL A 365 -16.01 2.36 1.63
C VAL A 365 -17.00 1.53 0.82
N SER A 366 -16.66 0.29 0.47
CA SER A 366 -17.61 -0.61 -0.19
C SER A 366 -18.69 -1.10 0.78
N GLU A 367 -19.93 -1.21 0.29
CA GLU A 367 -21.04 -1.87 0.99
C GLU A 367 -20.75 -3.35 1.23
N ILE A 368 -20.01 -3.98 0.34
CA ILE A 368 -19.64 -5.39 0.37
C ILE A 368 -18.13 -5.56 0.47
N GLY A 369 -17.70 -6.60 1.19
CA GLY A 369 -16.28 -6.97 1.28
C GLY A 369 -15.97 -8.19 0.41
N ASP A 370 -14.75 -8.21 -0.14
CA ASP A 370 -14.16 -9.38 -0.79
C ASP A 370 -13.35 -10.24 0.19
N GLN A 371 -12.97 -9.69 1.34
CA GLN A 371 -12.25 -10.33 2.44
C GLN A 371 -13.09 -10.27 3.72
N LYS A 372 -13.72 -11.38 4.09
CA LYS A 372 -14.68 -11.44 5.21
C LYS A 372 -14.13 -10.87 6.53
N LEU A 373 -12.89 -11.24 6.88
CA LEU A 373 -12.29 -10.85 8.16
C LEU A 373 -12.02 -9.33 8.20
N VAL A 374 -11.42 -8.79 7.14
CA VAL A 374 -11.16 -7.34 7.00
C VAL A 374 -12.46 -6.54 6.98
N PHE A 375 -13.48 -7.04 6.28
CA PHE A 375 -14.80 -6.41 6.24
C PHE A 375 -15.43 -6.27 7.62
N HIS A 376 -15.41 -7.34 8.45
CA HIS A 376 -15.92 -7.27 9.81
C HIS A 376 -15.05 -6.37 10.70
N ALA A 377 -13.74 -6.43 10.60
CA ALA A 377 -12.85 -5.56 11.36
C ALA A 377 -13.10 -4.07 11.04
N GLN A 378 -13.21 -3.72 9.76
CA GLN A 378 -13.56 -2.36 9.30
C GLN A 378 -14.86 -1.85 9.94
N ARG A 379 -15.91 -2.66 9.94
CA ARG A 379 -17.22 -2.34 10.50
C ARG A 379 -17.16 -2.02 12.01
N SER A 380 -16.20 -2.59 12.73
CA SER A 380 -16.04 -2.33 14.17
C SER A 380 -15.64 -0.88 14.50
N TYR A 381 -15.10 -0.15 13.53
CA TYR A 381 -14.71 1.26 13.70
C TYR A 381 -15.86 2.24 13.41
N TYR A 382 -16.89 1.81 12.71
CA TYR A 382 -17.94 2.72 12.21
C TYR A 382 -18.72 3.40 13.33
N GLU A 383 -19.03 2.70 14.42
CA GLU A 383 -19.78 3.31 15.53
C GLU A 383 -19.05 4.51 16.14
N ALA A 384 -17.75 4.38 16.39
CA ALA A 384 -16.96 5.46 16.95
C ALA A 384 -16.88 6.67 16.01
N LEU A 385 -16.75 6.44 14.70
CA LEU A 385 -16.68 7.48 13.68
C LEU A 385 -18.06 8.17 13.51
N LEU A 386 -19.15 7.40 13.43
CA LEU A 386 -20.50 7.96 13.31
C LEU A 386 -20.87 8.80 14.54
N ARG A 387 -20.49 8.35 15.77
CA ARG A 387 -20.69 9.14 16.99
C ARG A 387 -19.86 10.43 17.01
N ALA A 388 -18.72 10.45 16.35
CA ALA A 388 -17.90 11.65 16.19
C ALA A 388 -18.44 12.60 15.11
N GLY A 389 -19.41 12.19 14.29
CA GLY A 389 -19.99 13.01 13.23
C GLY A 389 -19.35 12.76 11.83
N VAL A 390 -18.54 11.71 11.66
CA VAL A 390 -18.00 11.33 10.35
C VAL A 390 -19.13 10.75 9.50
N ALA A 391 -19.30 11.26 8.28
CA ALA A 391 -20.23 10.73 7.28
C ALA A 391 -19.61 9.51 6.59
N ILE A 392 -20.20 8.33 6.80
CA ILE A 392 -19.75 7.09 6.17
C ILE A 392 -20.66 6.77 4.99
N HIS A 393 -20.07 6.62 3.79
CA HIS A 393 -20.75 6.34 2.54
C HIS A 393 -20.43 4.91 2.10
N LEU A 394 -21.46 4.06 2.02
CA LEU A 394 -21.37 2.67 1.57
C LEU A 394 -21.60 2.62 0.06
N TYR A 395 -20.54 2.46 -0.73
CA TYR A 395 -20.60 2.35 -2.18
C TYR A 395 -21.32 1.06 -2.59
N LYS A 396 -22.37 1.20 -3.39
CA LYS A 396 -23.34 0.13 -3.65
C LYS A 396 -22.80 -1.02 -4.50
N ALA A 397 -23.20 -2.24 -4.09
CA ALA A 397 -23.02 -3.44 -4.88
C ALA A 397 -23.73 -3.32 -6.27
N PRO A 398 -23.24 -4.02 -7.33
CA PRO A 398 -22.19 -5.02 -7.34
C PRO A 398 -20.75 -4.46 -7.46
N ALA A 399 -20.60 -3.14 -7.49
CA ALA A 399 -19.30 -2.51 -7.57
C ALA A 399 -18.54 -2.58 -6.23
N VAL A 400 -17.24 -2.86 -6.28
CA VAL A 400 -16.33 -2.86 -5.14
C VAL A 400 -15.41 -1.65 -5.26
N LEU A 401 -15.65 -0.63 -4.44
CA LEU A 401 -14.80 0.56 -4.42
C LEU A 401 -13.42 0.20 -3.90
N HIS A 402 -12.40 0.29 -4.75
CA HIS A 402 -11.03 -0.13 -4.42
C HIS A 402 -10.00 0.99 -4.58
N SER A 403 -10.42 2.19 -4.96
CA SER A 403 -9.54 3.36 -5.01
C SER A 403 -9.01 3.75 -3.63
N LYS A 404 -7.83 4.36 -3.60
CA LYS A 404 -7.11 4.74 -2.39
C LYS A 404 -6.61 6.17 -2.54
N HIS A 405 -7.36 7.07 -1.93
CA HIS A 405 -6.99 8.49 -1.89
C HIS A 405 -7.65 9.17 -0.70
N PHE A 406 -7.10 10.31 -0.34
CA PHE A 406 -7.81 11.27 0.50
C PHE A 406 -7.45 12.70 0.11
N THR A 407 -8.39 13.60 0.33
CA THR A 407 -8.25 15.02 0.06
C THR A 407 -8.45 15.79 1.35
N ILE A 408 -7.67 16.86 1.51
CA ILE A 408 -7.69 17.74 2.66
C ILE A 408 -7.88 19.18 2.17
N ASP A 409 -8.88 19.82 2.73
CA ASP A 409 -9.27 21.19 2.38
C ASP A 409 -9.40 21.35 0.86
N ASP A 410 -8.78 22.37 0.26
CA ASP A 410 -8.93 22.62 -1.18
C ASP A 410 -7.63 22.40 -1.97
N ASP A 411 -6.52 22.09 -1.31
CA ASP A 411 -5.20 22.21 -1.92
C ASP A 411 -4.39 20.92 -1.90
N ILE A 412 -4.72 19.97 -1.00
CA ILE A 412 -3.92 18.77 -0.75
C ILE A 412 -4.70 17.53 -1.08
N ALA A 413 -4.05 16.63 -1.82
CA ALA A 413 -4.53 15.26 -2.01
C ALA A 413 -3.39 14.27 -1.80
N VAL A 414 -3.75 13.05 -1.41
CA VAL A 414 -2.85 11.90 -1.44
C VAL A 414 -3.52 10.81 -2.28
N VAL A 415 -2.82 10.32 -3.29
CA VAL A 415 -3.30 9.25 -4.18
C VAL A 415 -2.20 8.21 -4.29
N GLY A 416 -2.56 6.92 -4.26
CA GLY A 416 -1.55 5.87 -4.43
C GLY A 416 -2.06 4.46 -4.19
N SER A 417 -1.17 3.61 -3.73
CA SER A 417 -1.45 2.20 -3.51
C SER A 417 -1.86 1.87 -2.07
N SER A 418 -1.65 2.80 -1.13
CA SER A 418 -1.79 2.57 0.31
C SER A 418 -3.24 2.64 0.78
N ASN A 419 -3.72 1.58 1.42
CA ASN A 419 -4.97 1.60 2.16
C ASN A 419 -4.81 2.34 3.50
N MET A 420 -5.94 2.71 4.11
CA MET A 420 -6.00 3.18 5.50
C MET A 420 -6.03 1.98 6.47
N ASP A 421 -5.02 1.13 6.40
CA ASP A 421 -4.90 -0.05 7.25
C ASP A 421 -3.48 -0.23 7.82
N ILE A 422 -3.38 -1.02 8.89
CA ILE A 422 -2.11 -1.26 9.60
C ILE A 422 -1.08 -1.94 8.70
N ARG A 423 -1.50 -2.81 7.76
CA ARG A 423 -0.59 -3.50 6.84
C ARG A 423 0.06 -2.54 5.85
N SER A 424 -0.73 -1.65 5.25
CA SER A 424 -0.21 -0.65 4.31
C SER A 424 0.73 0.33 5.01
N PHE A 425 0.52 0.59 6.31
CA PHE A 425 1.41 1.47 7.06
C PHE A 425 2.74 0.84 7.48
N SER A 426 2.81 -0.50 7.64
CA SER A 426 3.98 -1.12 8.27
C SER A 426 4.56 -2.36 7.56
N LEU A 427 3.77 -3.07 6.75
CA LEU A 427 4.15 -4.37 6.21
C LEU A 427 4.26 -4.42 4.69
N ASN A 428 3.41 -3.67 3.99
CA ASN A 428 3.42 -3.64 2.54
C ASN A 428 4.39 -2.58 2.01
N ALA A 429 5.08 -2.89 0.92
CA ALA A 429 5.73 -1.87 0.12
C ALA A 429 4.67 -1.11 -0.68
N GLU A 430 4.50 0.18 -0.39
CA GLU A 430 3.51 1.06 -1.01
C GLU A 430 4.19 2.26 -1.66
N VAL A 431 3.44 3.00 -2.47
CA VAL A 431 3.81 4.31 -2.94
C VAL A 431 2.60 5.24 -2.88
N SER A 432 2.78 6.41 -2.28
CA SER A 432 1.77 7.47 -2.20
C SER A 432 2.32 8.74 -2.84
N MET A 433 1.48 9.44 -3.58
CA MET A 433 1.77 10.75 -4.15
C MET A 433 1.07 11.81 -3.32
N LEU A 434 1.84 12.64 -2.61
CA LEU A 434 1.32 13.87 -2.02
C LEU A 434 1.23 14.91 -3.13
N VAL A 435 0.04 15.37 -3.42
CA VAL A 435 -0.27 16.33 -4.49
C VAL A 435 -0.65 17.67 -3.85
N HIS A 436 0.05 18.72 -4.23
CA HIS A 436 -0.28 20.08 -3.85
C HIS A 436 -0.78 20.84 -5.09
N SER A 437 -2.09 20.96 -5.21
CA SER A 437 -2.75 21.67 -6.32
C SER A 437 -4.26 21.79 -6.06
N ARG A 438 -4.75 23.01 -6.05
CA ARG A 438 -6.19 23.30 -5.95
C ARG A 438 -6.97 22.70 -7.13
N GLU A 439 -6.48 22.89 -8.34
CA GLU A 439 -7.11 22.35 -9.55
C GLU A 439 -7.23 20.82 -9.50
N PHE A 440 -6.20 20.13 -9.02
CA PHE A 440 -6.24 18.69 -8.87
C PHE A 440 -7.25 18.25 -7.81
N VAL A 441 -7.29 18.95 -6.66
CA VAL A 441 -8.26 18.65 -5.59
C VAL A 441 -9.69 18.90 -6.07
N GLU A 442 -9.94 19.96 -6.84
CA GLU A 442 -11.27 20.21 -7.43
C GLU A 442 -11.71 19.05 -8.35
N ARG A 443 -10.81 18.54 -9.19
CA ARG A 443 -11.07 17.35 -10.01
C ARG A 443 -11.34 16.11 -9.15
N MET A 444 -10.59 15.91 -8.06
CA MET A 444 -10.83 14.83 -7.10
C MET A 444 -12.20 14.96 -6.41
N ARG A 445 -12.64 16.20 -6.09
CA ARG A 445 -14.01 16.44 -5.59
C ARG A 445 -15.09 15.96 -6.58
N GLY A 446 -14.81 16.10 -7.87
CA GLY A 446 -15.67 15.54 -8.92
C GLY A 446 -15.78 14.01 -8.81
N VAL A 447 -14.66 13.30 -8.56
CA VAL A 447 -14.63 11.85 -8.32
C VAL A 447 -15.44 11.49 -7.06
N GLU A 448 -15.16 12.17 -5.94
CA GLU A 448 -15.86 11.96 -4.66
C GLU A 448 -17.37 12.21 -4.76
N ASN A 449 -17.80 13.20 -5.55
CA ASN A 449 -19.23 13.45 -5.83
C ASN A 449 -19.87 12.29 -6.58
N ARG A 450 -19.18 11.66 -7.55
CA ARG A 450 -19.66 10.46 -8.24
C ARG A 450 -19.75 9.26 -7.30
N TYR A 451 -18.79 9.12 -6.37
CA TYR A 451 -18.85 8.07 -5.35
C TYR A 451 -20.02 8.28 -4.41
N ARG A 452 -20.25 9.51 -3.95
CA ARG A 452 -21.38 9.86 -3.08
C ARG A 452 -22.72 9.56 -3.75
N ALA A 453 -22.86 9.89 -5.04
CA ALA A 453 -24.08 9.63 -5.81
C ALA A 453 -24.39 8.12 -5.98
N ARG A 454 -23.37 7.25 -5.83
CA ARG A 454 -23.51 5.78 -5.91
C ARG A 454 -23.45 5.10 -4.54
N SER A 455 -23.48 5.86 -3.47
CA SER A 455 -23.37 5.36 -2.09
C SER A 455 -24.64 5.62 -1.33
N GLU A 456 -24.86 4.84 -0.29
CA GLU A 456 -25.81 5.12 0.77
C GLU A 456 -25.06 5.63 2.00
N GLN A 457 -25.50 6.75 2.54
CA GLN A 457 -24.93 7.27 3.77
C GLN A 457 -25.45 6.49 4.98
N LEU A 458 -24.53 5.91 5.73
CA LEU A 458 -24.83 5.13 6.92
C LEU A 458 -25.31 6.03 8.06
N GLN A 459 -26.47 5.69 8.62
CA GLN A 459 -27.03 6.42 9.75
C GLN A 459 -26.69 5.76 11.09
N LEU A 460 -26.29 6.55 12.09
CA LEU A 460 -25.96 6.05 13.42
C LEU A 460 -27.11 5.25 14.05
N GLY A 461 -28.36 5.73 13.90
CA GLY A 461 -29.53 5.06 14.46
C GLY A 461 -29.73 3.65 13.89
N ASP A 462 -29.54 3.47 12.57
CA ASP A 462 -29.65 2.17 11.93
C ASP A 462 -28.48 1.27 12.31
N TRP A 463 -27.28 1.86 12.39
CA TRP A 463 -26.08 1.15 12.81
C TRP A 463 -26.21 0.55 14.22
N LEU A 464 -26.78 1.28 15.14
CA LEU A 464 -26.99 0.84 16.52
C LEU A 464 -28.06 -0.25 16.66
N ARG A 465 -29.01 -0.35 15.73
CA ARG A 465 -30.07 -1.37 15.75
C ARG A 465 -29.66 -2.73 15.23
N ARG A 466 -28.41 -2.89 14.72
CA ARG A 466 -27.92 -4.17 14.19
C ARG A 466 -27.96 -5.30 15.24
N PRO A 467 -28.12 -6.56 14.81
CA PRO A 467 -28.10 -7.73 15.69
C PRO A 467 -26.83 -7.83 16.53
N VAL A 468 -26.96 -8.27 17.78
CA VAL A 468 -25.82 -8.43 18.72
C VAL A 468 -24.77 -9.36 18.15
N GLY A 469 -25.19 -10.44 17.44
CA GLY A 469 -24.27 -11.39 16.81
C GLY A 469 -23.34 -10.73 15.79
N GLU A 470 -23.84 -9.83 14.94
CA GLU A 470 -23.01 -9.09 13.98
C GLU A 470 -22.00 -8.19 14.70
N LYS A 471 -22.44 -7.45 15.71
CA LYS A 471 -21.55 -6.60 16.51
C LYS A 471 -20.45 -7.40 17.19
N THR A 472 -20.78 -8.61 17.67
CA THR A 472 -19.80 -9.51 18.29
C THR A 472 -18.77 -9.98 17.27
N TRP A 473 -19.19 -10.36 16.07
CA TRP A 473 -18.27 -10.74 15.01
C TRP A 473 -17.37 -9.59 14.54
N ASP A 474 -17.93 -8.38 14.38
CA ASP A 474 -17.17 -7.19 14.05
C ASP A 474 -16.08 -6.92 15.12
N ASN A 475 -16.43 -7.03 16.40
CA ASN A 475 -15.49 -6.82 17.51
C ASN A 475 -14.43 -7.94 17.61
N LEU A 476 -14.79 -9.19 17.37
CA LEU A 476 -13.82 -10.29 17.33
C LEU A 476 -12.85 -10.14 16.16
N ALA A 477 -13.34 -9.76 14.99
CA ALA A 477 -12.50 -9.48 13.83
C ALA A 477 -11.51 -8.33 14.10
N ARG A 478 -11.90 -7.31 14.88
CA ARG A 478 -11.00 -6.23 15.29
C ARG A 478 -9.76 -6.72 16.04
N LEU A 479 -9.84 -7.80 16.80
CA LEU A 479 -8.68 -8.35 17.50
C LEU A 479 -7.57 -8.82 16.54
N THR A 480 -7.93 -9.07 15.30
CA THR A 480 -6.99 -9.48 14.25
C THR A 480 -6.47 -8.30 13.40
N SER A 481 -6.85 -7.06 13.72
CA SER A 481 -6.47 -5.86 12.94
C SER A 481 -4.96 -5.70 12.73
N SER A 482 -4.15 -6.15 13.68
CA SER A 482 -2.69 -6.15 13.55
C SER A 482 -2.14 -7.18 12.56
N LEU A 483 -3.00 -8.09 12.07
CA LEU A 483 -2.66 -9.14 11.10
C LEU A 483 -3.28 -8.88 9.72
N GLN A 484 -4.14 -7.85 9.63
CA GLN A 484 -4.93 -7.51 8.43
C GLN A 484 -4.28 -6.41 7.63
#